data_06c98343e79b51bb799b72c56d051bf0
#
_entry.id   06c98343e79b51bb799b72c56d051bf0
#
_cell.length_a   1.000
_cell.length_b   1.000
_cell.length_c   1.000
_cell.angle_alpha   90.00
_cell.angle_beta   90.00
_cell.angle_gamma   90.00
#
_symmetry.space_group_name_H-M   'P 1'
#
loop_
_entity.id
_entity.type
_entity.pdbx_description
1 polymer ?
#
loop_
_entity_poly.entity_id
_entity_poly.type
_entity_poly.pdbx_seq_one_letter_code
_entity_poly.pdbx_strand_id
1 'polypeptide(L)'
;PILPGELRVYNLPRRDADGTVLAPLAYRVQSSIPITAYQFNPLDNEDVFSNDASLLIPSNVLGKYYFVMTREQTFDDLRSFVTVVAVRDDTTVNVDVSAPTLVGTNVRTGETIEHMEPGDSRSFHLMEYDVLNIETDEIGSDMSGTMILANRNVAVFGGSEASNAPNTNHCDKQLKVCEWDGETPCESNSDCTSKFNTCCADHLEQQLFPVKTWGQHYLASKAFPRNLEKDVYRIIAAENNTVVTTLPPQASIPVLNQGEWVDFESIENFEIHATRPIMVGQFLAAQDAPGPNIDGAQEGDAGIGDPAFILLVPNEQFRSDYVFLAPNRYELDYVTVVVPDGTKVW
;
A
#
# COMPACT_ATOMS: atom_id res chain seq x y z
N PRO A 1 27.09 -16.49 -7.90
CA PRO A 1 26.52 -17.05 -6.67
C PRO A 1 26.38 -15.99 -5.61
N ILE A 2 25.31 -16.07 -4.78
CA ILE A 2 25.13 -15.25 -3.58
C ILE A 2 25.39 -16.17 -2.39
N LEU A 3 26.24 -15.74 -1.45
CA LEU A 3 26.54 -16.51 -0.24
C LEU A 3 25.48 -16.21 0.86
N PRO A 4 25.31 -17.09 1.84
CA PRO A 4 24.44 -16.80 2.99
C PRO A 4 24.83 -15.48 3.69
N GLY A 5 23.86 -14.60 3.89
CA GLY A 5 24.07 -13.26 4.47
C GLY A 5 24.67 -12.23 3.48
N GLU A 6 24.89 -12.58 2.23
CA GLU A 6 25.38 -11.65 1.21
C GLU A 6 24.22 -10.90 0.56
N LEU A 7 24.35 -9.58 0.45
CA LEU A 7 23.43 -8.71 -0.27
C LEU A 7 23.91 -8.53 -1.72
N ARG A 8 22.98 -8.60 -2.67
CA ARG A 8 23.21 -8.24 -4.08
C ARG A 8 22.14 -7.27 -4.57
N VAL A 9 22.59 -6.16 -5.15
CA VAL A 9 21.73 -5.19 -5.83
C VAL A 9 21.81 -5.45 -7.34
N TYR A 10 20.66 -5.47 -8.00
CA TYR A 10 20.54 -5.62 -9.45
C TYR A 10 19.77 -4.42 -10.01
N ASN A 11 20.44 -3.56 -10.74
CA ASN A 11 19.78 -2.49 -11.48
C ASN A 11 19.26 -3.07 -12.80
N LEU A 12 17.94 -3.18 -12.88
CA LEU A 12 17.25 -3.68 -14.06
C LEU A 12 16.91 -2.52 -15.02
N PRO A 13 16.85 -2.77 -16.35
CA PRO A 13 16.29 -1.77 -17.26
C PRO A 13 14.88 -1.38 -16.85
N ARG A 14 14.53 -0.10 -16.98
CA ARG A 14 13.19 0.39 -16.66
C ARG A 14 12.14 -0.29 -17.55
N ARG A 15 11.02 -0.66 -16.95
CA ARG A 15 9.82 -1.23 -17.59
C ARG A 15 8.60 -0.66 -16.89
N ASP A 16 8.43 0.64 -17.01
CA ASP A 16 7.39 1.35 -16.30
C ASP A 16 6.01 0.92 -16.80
N ALA A 17 5.08 0.73 -15.87
CA ALA A 17 3.66 0.64 -16.13
C ALA A 17 3.09 2.04 -15.85
N ASP A 18 2.87 2.82 -16.88
CA ASP A 18 2.36 4.18 -16.80
C ASP A 18 0.90 4.18 -17.28
N GLY A 19 -0.01 4.69 -16.46
CA GLY A 19 -1.44 4.66 -16.73
C GLY A 19 -2.05 3.26 -16.65
N THR A 20 -3.30 3.14 -17.09
CA THR A 20 -3.96 1.83 -17.23
C THR A 20 -3.42 1.10 -18.45
N VAL A 21 -2.69 0.01 -18.22
CA VAL A 21 -1.97 -0.71 -19.28
C VAL A 21 -1.95 -2.22 -19.03
N LEU A 22 -2.02 -3.00 -20.12
CA LEU A 22 -1.72 -4.44 -20.13
C LEU A 22 -0.56 -4.68 -21.10
N ALA A 23 0.62 -5.06 -20.57
CA ALA A 23 1.85 -5.19 -21.33
C ALA A 23 2.82 -6.21 -20.70
N PRO A 24 3.77 -6.82 -21.48
CA PRO A 24 4.74 -7.79 -20.99
C PRO A 24 5.93 -7.09 -20.29
N LEU A 25 5.72 -6.58 -19.07
CA LEU A 25 6.67 -5.75 -18.34
C LEU A 25 7.39 -6.47 -17.19
N ALA A 26 6.88 -7.63 -16.74
CA ALA A 26 7.39 -8.27 -15.54
C ALA A 26 8.81 -8.82 -15.69
N TYR A 27 9.54 -8.82 -14.59
CA TYR A 27 10.78 -9.55 -14.38
C TYR A 27 10.54 -10.80 -13.55
N ARG A 28 11.40 -11.80 -13.72
CA ARG A 28 11.41 -13.00 -12.90
C ARG A 28 12.73 -13.15 -12.18
N VAL A 29 12.67 -13.31 -10.86
CA VAL A 29 13.82 -13.70 -10.04
C VAL A 29 13.70 -15.19 -9.75
N GLN A 30 14.78 -15.95 -9.98
CA GLN A 30 14.84 -17.38 -9.69
C GLN A 30 16.12 -17.70 -8.94
N SER A 31 16.01 -18.47 -7.87
CA SER A 31 17.14 -18.95 -7.06
C SER A 31 17.07 -20.46 -6.86
N SER A 32 18.24 -21.10 -6.74
CA SER A 32 18.36 -22.52 -6.41
C SER A 32 18.20 -22.83 -4.92
N ILE A 33 18.24 -21.80 -4.07
CA ILE A 33 18.03 -21.86 -2.62
C ILE A 33 17.09 -20.72 -2.20
N PRO A 34 16.44 -20.79 -1.03
CA PRO A 34 15.62 -19.69 -0.54
C PRO A 34 16.40 -18.38 -0.43
N ILE A 35 15.79 -17.30 -0.88
CA ILE A 35 16.30 -15.93 -0.77
C ILE A 35 15.17 -15.03 -0.25
N THR A 36 15.57 -13.89 0.33
CA THR A 36 14.69 -12.74 0.52
C THR A 36 14.96 -11.75 -0.62
N ALA A 37 13.94 -11.24 -1.27
CA ALA A 37 14.07 -10.29 -2.37
C ALA A 37 13.17 -9.08 -2.11
N TYR A 38 13.68 -7.90 -2.40
CA TYR A 38 12.96 -6.64 -2.34
C TYR A 38 12.99 -5.98 -3.71
N GLN A 39 11.89 -5.33 -4.06
CA GLN A 39 11.81 -4.38 -5.16
C GLN A 39 11.88 -2.98 -4.58
N PHE A 40 12.71 -2.14 -5.15
CA PHE A 40 12.75 -0.70 -4.87
C PHE A 40 12.26 0.03 -6.11
N ASN A 41 11.41 0.99 -5.93
CA ASN A 41 10.78 1.73 -7.01
C ASN A 41 10.90 3.26 -6.81
N PRO A 42 12.04 3.84 -7.23
CA PRO A 42 13.39 3.27 -7.44
C PRO A 42 14.24 3.18 -6.15
N LEU A 43 15.44 2.57 -6.23
CA LEU A 43 16.39 2.56 -5.10
C LEU A 43 17.03 3.92 -4.87
N ASP A 44 17.41 4.62 -5.94
CA ASP A 44 17.97 5.96 -5.94
C ASP A 44 16.98 6.91 -6.64
N ASN A 45 16.78 8.09 -6.11
CA ASN A 45 15.86 9.09 -6.66
C ASN A 45 16.45 9.71 -7.97
N GLU A 46 16.61 8.89 -9.00
CA GLU A 46 17.02 9.32 -10.33
C GLU A 46 15.77 9.74 -11.11
N ASP A 47 15.68 11.02 -11.46
CA ASP A 47 14.53 11.64 -12.17
C ASP A 47 13.19 11.58 -11.41
N VAL A 48 13.21 11.14 -10.16
CA VAL A 48 12.07 11.13 -9.22
C VAL A 48 12.54 11.55 -7.84
N PHE A 49 11.64 12.01 -7.00
CA PHE A 49 11.93 12.45 -5.62
C PHE A 49 11.24 11.59 -4.56
N SER A 50 10.81 10.41 -4.91
CA SER A 50 9.96 9.55 -4.12
C SER A 50 10.26 8.08 -4.40
N ASN A 51 10.26 7.22 -3.38
CA ASN A 51 10.46 5.78 -3.53
C ASN A 51 9.80 4.97 -2.41
N ASP A 52 9.46 3.73 -2.70
CA ASP A 52 9.06 2.73 -1.70
C ASP A 52 9.73 1.39 -2.01
N ALA A 53 9.68 0.48 -1.04
CA ALA A 53 10.27 -0.84 -1.12
C ALA A 53 9.25 -1.91 -0.76
N SER A 54 9.04 -2.86 -1.66
CA SER A 54 8.15 -3.99 -1.42
C SER A 54 8.92 -5.30 -1.23
N LEU A 55 8.58 -6.05 -0.20
CA LEU A 55 9.06 -7.43 -0.02
C LEU A 55 8.37 -8.33 -1.04
N LEU A 56 9.14 -8.97 -1.93
CA LEU A 56 8.60 -9.88 -2.94
C LEU A 56 8.22 -11.24 -2.33
N ILE A 57 6.95 -11.60 -2.50
CA ILE A 57 6.39 -12.85 -2.01
C ILE A 57 6.73 -13.98 -3.00
N PRO A 58 7.28 -15.12 -2.54
CA PRO A 58 7.60 -16.24 -3.40
C PRO A 58 6.37 -16.78 -4.15
N SER A 59 6.56 -17.22 -5.39
CA SER A 59 5.47 -17.65 -6.28
C SER A 59 4.63 -18.82 -5.74
N ASN A 60 5.17 -19.64 -4.83
CA ASN A 60 4.45 -20.73 -4.16
C ASN A 60 3.45 -20.26 -3.09
N VAL A 61 3.57 -19.03 -2.61
CA VAL A 61 2.65 -18.42 -1.63
C VAL A 61 1.53 -17.64 -2.31
N LEU A 62 1.73 -17.19 -3.55
CA LEU A 62 0.74 -16.45 -4.34
C LEU A 62 -0.61 -17.16 -4.37
N GLY A 63 -1.66 -16.36 -4.52
CA GLY A 63 -3.05 -16.79 -4.55
C GLY A 63 -3.77 -16.44 -5.85
N LYS A 64 -5.07 -16.65 -5.81
CA LYS A 64 -6.00 -16.36 -6.91
C LYS A 64 -7.06 -15.33 -6.51
N TYR A 65 -7.12 -14.99 -5.25
CA TYR A 65 -8.14 -14.14 -4.68
C TYR A 65 -7.51 -13.12 -3.73
N TYR A 66 -7.76 -11.84 -4.03
CA TYR A 66 -7.24 -10.70 -3.30
C TYR A 66 -8.29 -9.61 -3.16
N PHE A 67 -8.23 -8.85 -2.07
CA PHE A 67 -8.70 -7.47 -2.03
C PHE A 67 -7.50 -6.55 -2.07
N VAL A 68 -7.64 -5.47 -2.81
CA VAL A 68 -6.60 -4.48 -3.00
C VAL A 68 -6.58 -3.53 -1.79
N MET A 69 -5.39 -3.12 -1.38
CA MET A 69 -5.17 -2.02 -0.45
C MET A 69 -4.24 -1.03 -1.11
N THR A 70 -4.66 0.22 -1.17
CA THR A 70 -3.93 1.34 -1.76
C THR A 70 -4.01 2.54 -0.83
N ARG A 71 -3.59 3.69 -1.31
CA ARG A 71 -3.89 4.98 -0.72
C ARG A 71 -4.55 5.82 -1.79
N GLU A 72 -5.40 6.77 -1.39
CA GLU A 72 -6.15 7.60 -2.33
C GLU A 72 -5.26 8.47 -3.22
N GLN A 73 -5.77 8.76 -4.41
CA GLN A 73 -5.19 9.74 -5.33
C GLN A 73 -5.24 11.14 -4.71
N THR A 74 -4.08 11.71 -4.44
CA THR A 74 -3.97 13.05 -3.84
C THR A 74 -3.80 14.15 -4.90
N PHE A 75 -3.21 13.82 -6.05
CA PHE A 75 -2.87 14.75 -7.12
C PHE A 75 -3.55 14.37 -8.44
N ASP A 76 -3.66 15.33 -9.37
CA ASP A 76 -4.34 15.12 -10.66
C ASP A 76 -3.72 14.00 -11.51
N ASP A 77 -2.39 13.90 -11.51
CA ASP A 77 -1.61 13.02 -12.39
C ASP A 77 -0.80 11.95 -11.62
N LEU A 78 -0.87 11.93 -10.28
CA LEU A 78 -0.24 10.92 -9.43
C LEU A 78 -1.32 10.07 -8.76
N ARG A 79 -1.52 8.87 -9.27
CA ARG A 79 -2.74 8.08 -9.12
C ARG A 79 -2.61 6.96 -8.11
N SER A 80 -3.75 6.52 -7.58
CA SER A 80 -3.87 5.25 -6.88
C SER A 80 -3.91 4.11 -7.90
N PHE A 81 -3.26 2.99 -7.62
CA PHE A 81 -3.15 1.91 -8.59
C PHE A 81 -3.25 0.50 -8.00
N VAL A 82 -3.64 -0.44 -8.85
CA VAL A 82 -3.48 -1.87 -8.64
C VAL A 82 -2.72 -2.48 -9.81
N THR A 83 -1.71 -3.26 -9.52
CA THR A 83 -0.91 -3.99 -10.53
C THR A 83 -1.05 -5.49 -10.33
N VAL A 84 -1.45 -6.20 -11.38
CA VAL A 84 -1.57 -7.66 -11.38
C VAL A 84 -0.55 -8.26 -12.34
N VAL A 85 0.27 -9.19 -11.85
CA VAL A 85 1.31 -9.86 -12.63
C VAL A 85 0.97 -11.33 -12.85
N ALA A 86 0.85 -11.74 -14.10
CA ALA A 86 0.66 -13.13 -14.46
C ALA A 86 1.98 -13.91 -14.41
N VAL A 87 2.00 -14.98 -13.62
CA VAL A 87 3.17 -15.87 -13.47
C VAL A 87 3.10 -17.13 -14.33
N ARG A 88 2.06 -17.25 -15.16
CA ARG A 88 1.84 -18.34 -16.12
C ARG A 88 0.97 -17.87 -17.28
N ASP A 89 1.16 -18.52 -18.44
CA ASP A 89 0.27 -18.35 -19.59
C ASP A 89 -1.19 -18.71 -19.26
N ASP A 90 -2.12 -18.24 -20.10
CA ASP A 90 -3.57 -18.49 -19.99
C ASP A 90 -4.14 -18.13 -18.62
N THR A 91 -3.67 -17.03 -18.06
CA THR A 91 -4.21 -16.47 -16.81
C THR A 91 -5.37 -15.53 -17.14
N THR A 92 -6.55 -15.87 -16.64
CA THR A 92 -7.72 -14.97 -16.68
C THR A 92 -7.85 -14.30 -15.32
N VAL A 93 -7.96 -12.98 -15.31
CA VAL A 93 -8.13 -12.13 -14.12
C VAL A 93 -9.44 -11.37 -14.25
N ASN A 94 -10.34 -11.54 -13.29
CA ASN A 94 -11.51 -10.70 -13.13
C ASN A 94 -11.18 -9.62 -12.09
N VAL A 95 -11.47 -8.37 -12.44
CA VAL A 95 -11.27 -7.21 -11.60
C VAL A 95 -12.64 -6.57 -11.36
N ASP A 96 -13.06 -6.50 -10.10
CA ASP A 96 -14.27 -5.78 -9.68
C ASP A 96 -13.81 -4.51 -8.98
N VAL A 97 -13.93 -3.35 -9.64
CA VAL A 97 -13.31 -2.10 -9.18
C VAL A 97 -14.12 -1.40 -8.10
N SER A 98 -13.45 -0.80 -7.13
CA SER A 98 -14.03 0.02 -6.06
C SER A 98 -14.00 1.52 -6.33
N ALA A 99 -13.26 1.94 -7.37
CA ALA A 99 -13.06 3.34 -7.75
C ALA A 99 -13.14 3.52 -9.27
N PRO A 100 -13.42 4.74 -9.79
CA PRO A 100 -13.38 5.03 -11.21
C PRO A 100 -11.95 4.90 -11.75
N THR A 101 -11.82 4.32 -12.96
CA THR A 101 -10.51 3.97 -13.51
C THR A 101 -10.18 4.75 -14.78
N LEU A 102 -8.88 5.05 -14.93
CA LEU A 102 -8.35 5.67 -16.15
C LEU A 102 -8.52 4.74 -17.37
N VAL A 103 -8.88 5.31 -18.50
CA VAL A 103 -8.85 4.60 -19.81
C VAL A 103 -7.41 4.20 -20.12
N GLY A 104 -7.22 3.00 -20.69
CA GLY A 104 -5.90 2.50 -20.98
C GLY A 104 -5.79 1.68 -22.27
N THR A 105 -4.71 0.92 -22.38
CA THR A 105 -4.41 0.16 -23.61
C THR A 105 -3.86 -1.23 -23.30
N ASN A 106 -4.38 -2.22 -24.00
CA ASN A 106 -3.73 -3.53 -24.11
C ASN A 106 -2.69 -3.48 -25.23
N VAL A 107 -1.41 -3.43 -24.85
CA VAL A 107 -0.30 -3.28 -25.80
C VAL A 107 -0.16 -4.48 -26.76
N ARG A 108 -0.58 -5.69 -26.31
CA ARG A 108 -0.51 -6.89 -27.18
C ARG A 108 -1.53 -6.88 -28.31
N THR A 109 -2.74 -6.40 -28.03
CA THR A 109 -3.85 -6.44 -28.99
C THR A 109 -4.11 -5.09 -29.65
N GLY A 110 -3.64 -4.01 -29.03
CA GLY A 110 -3.96 -2.64 -29.42
C GLY A 110 -5.39 -2.21 -29.04
N GLU A 111 -6.09 -3.03 -28.24
CA GLU A 111 -7.44 -2.72 -27.77
C GLU A 111 -7.43 -1.70 -26.63
N THR A 112 -8.45 -0.85 -26.59
CA THR A 112 -8.67 0.09 -25.50
C THR A 112 -9.15 -0.69 -24.26
N ILE A 113 -8.57 -0.38 -23.10
CA ILE A 113 -9.13 -0.72 -21.80
C ILE A 113 -10.04 0.43 -21.42
N GLU A 114 -11.35 0.24 -21.57
CA GLU A 114 -12.33 1.26 -21.28
C GLU A 114 -12.37 1.59 -19.79
N HIS A 115 -12.73 2.83 -19.48
CA HIS A 115 -13.07 3.29 -18.15
C HIS A 115 -14.05 2.33 -17.45
N MET A 116 -13.91 2.18 -16.14
CA MET A 116 -14.80 1.41 -15.27
C MET A 116 -15.25 2.27 -14.11
N GLU A 117 -16.53 2.19 -13.78
CA GLU A 117 -17.12 2.83 -12.60
C GLU A 117 -17.06 1.89 -11.38
N PRO A 118 -17.13 2.42 -10.14
CA PRO A 118 -17.21 1.59 -8.95
C PRO A 118 -18.31 0.55 -9.02
N GLY A 119 -17.95 -0.73 -8.84
CA GLY A 119 -18.85 -1.87 -8.97
C GLY A 119 -18.86 -2.53 -10.34
N ASP A 120 -18.20 -1.96 -11.33
CA ASP A 120 -17.99 -2.63 -12.61
C ASP A 120 -17.01 -3.79 -12.46
N SER A 121 -17.22 -4.82 -13.30
CA SER A 121 -16.39 -6.01 -13.37
C SER A 121 -15.90 -6.25 -14.79
N ARG A 122 -14.61 -6.54 -14.94
CA ARG A 122 -14.01 -6.87 -16.24
C ARG A 122 -13.04 -8.02 -16.15
N SER A 123 -13.08 -8.88 -17.19
CA SER A 123 -12.13 -9.97 -17.37
C SER A 123 -11.00 -9.56 -18.31
N PHE A 124 -9.77 -9.90 -17.90
CA PHE A 124 -8.55 -9.71 -18.67
C PHE A 124 -7.87 -11.06 -18.91
N HIS A 125 -7.32 -11.25 -20.10
CA HIS A 125 -6.53 -12.43 -20.44
C HIS A 125 -5.05 -12.05 -20.49
N LEU A 126 -4.24 -12.71 -19.66
CA LEU A 126 -2.83 -12.43 -19.48
C LEU A 126 -1.97 -13.66 -19.84
N MET A 127 -0.86 -13.41 -20.48
CA MET A 127 0.20 -14.39 -20.68
C MET A 127 1.26 -14.26 -19.57
N GLU A 128 2.13 -15.24 -19.41
CA GLU A 128 3.25 -15.16 -18.48
C GLU A 128 4.09 -13.89 -18.73
N TYR A 129 4.42 -13.17 -17.66
CA TYR A 129 5.08 -11.85 -17.62
C TYR A 129 4.22 -10.65 -18.05
N ASP A 130 2.95 -10.84 -18.36
CA ASP A 130 2.07 -9.68 -18.52
C ASP A 130 1.81 -9.02 -17.16
N VAL A 131 1.80 -7.71 -17.22
CA VAL A 131 1.44 -6.79 -16.15
C VAL A 131 0.17 -6.08 -16.58
N LEU A 132 -0.88 -6.20 -15.79
CA LEU A 132 -2.08 -5.38 -15.87
C LEU A 132 -1.99 -4.33 -14.77
N ASN A 133 -1.77 -3.08 -15.15
CA ASN A 133 -1.86 -1.94 -14.25
C ASN A 133 -3.19 -1.22 -14.48
N ILE A 134 -3.90 -0.88 -13.43
CA ILE A 134 -5.16 -0.10 -13.47
C ILE A 134 -5.02 1.05 -12.48
N GLU A 135 -5.24 2.26 -12.96
CA GLU A 135 -5.14 3.50 -12.20
C GLU A 135 -6.49 4.18 -12.03
N THR A 136 -6.64 4.94 -10.95
CA THR A 136 -7.78 5.84 -10.75
C THR A 136 -7.71 7.02 -11.70
N ASP A 137 -8.85 7.71 -11.95
CA ASP A 137 -8.88 8.91 -12.80
C ASP A 137 -9.42 10.17 -12.10
N GLU A 138 -9.70 10.10 -10.80
CA GLU A 138 -10.22 11.23 -10.01
C GLU A 138 -9.47 11.40 -8.68
N ILE A 139 -9.22 12.66 -8.29
CA ILE A 139 -8.69 12.99 -6.96
C ILE A 139 -9.64 12.48 -5.87
N GLY A 140 -9.07 11.85 -4.82
CA GLY A 140 -9.81 11.24 -3.73
C GLY A 140 -10.26 9.81 -4.01
N SER A 141 -10.03 9.30 -5.22
CA SER A 141 -10.31 7.90 -5.55
C SER A 141 -9.27 6.96 -4.93
N ASP A 142 -9.74 5.83 -4.42
CA ASP A 142 -8.93 4.82 -3.73
C ASP A 142 -9.35 3.42 -4.21
N MET A 143 -8.40 2.66 -4.71
CA MET A 143 -8.62 1.29 -5.20
C MET A 143 -8.79 0.27 -4.08
N SER A 144 -8.70 0.67 -2.80
CA SER A 144 -8.92 -0.26 -1.67
C SER A 144 -10.31 -0.87 -1.71
N GLY A 145 -10.37 -2.19 -1.51
CA GLY A 145 -11.61 -2.95 -1.65
C GLY A 145 -11.86 -3.50 -3.06
N THR A 146 -11.13 -3.06 -4.08
CA THR A 146 -11.14 -3.70 -5.42
C THR A 146 -10.83 -5.18 -5.27
N MET A 147 -11.65 -6.03 -5.89
CA MET A 147 -11.52 -7.47 -5.83
C MET A 147 -10.82 -8.02 -7.08
N ILE A 148 -9.81 -8.85 -6.86
CA ILE A 148 -9.09 -9.57 -7.91
C ILE A 148 -9.36 -11.07 -7.77
N LEU A 149 -9.94 -11.67 -8.80
CA LEU A 149 -10.18 -13.10 -8.88
C LEU A 149 -9.56 -13.68 -10.13
N ALA A 150 -8.61 -14.60 -9.96
CA ALA A 150 -7.89 -15.23 -11.08
C ALA A 150 -8.12 -16.74 -11.15
N ASN A 151 -8.03 -17.31 -12.36
CA ASN A 151 -8.06 -18.76 -12.55
C ASN A 151 -6.73 -19.43 -12.16
N ARG A 152 -5.62 -18.68 -12.14
CA ARG A 152 -4.26 -19.10 -11.75
C ARG A 152 -3.70 -18.16 -10.69
N ASN A 153 -2.64 -18.60 -10.00
CA ASN A 153 -1.95 -17.72 -9.06
C ASN A 153 -1.37 -16.49 -9.79
N VAL A 154 -1.54 -15.32 -9.20
CA VAL A 154 -1.03 -14.03 -9.65
C VAL A 154 -0.30 -13.33 -8.52
N ALA A 155 0.63 -12.43 -8.83
CA ALA A 155 1.10 -11.45 -7.87
C ALA A 155 0.25 -10.18 -8.03
N VAL A 156 -0.10 -9.56 -6.92
CA VAL A 156 -0.89 -8.32 -6.89
C VAL A 156 -0.13 -7.30 -6.06
N PHE A 157 0.01 -6.09 -6.58
CA PHE A 157 0.56 -4.94 -5.88
C PHE A 157 -0.53 -3.88 -5.77
N GLY A 158 -0.50 -3.13 -4.70
CA GLY A 158 -1.36 -1.98 -4.52
C GLY A 158 -0.56 -0.82 -3.98
N GLY A 159 -0.91 0.38 -4.41
CA GLY A 159 -0.18 1.56 -4.02
C GLY A 159 -0.78 2.87 -4.52
N SER A 160 0.00 3.92 -4.42
CA SER A 160 -0.24 5.22 -5.00
C SER A 160 1.06 5.77 -5.54
N GLU A 161 1.04 6.40 -6.71
CA GLU A 161 2.23 7.01 -7.31
C GLU A 161 2.82 8.09 -6.43
N ALA A 162 1.97 8.86 -5.74
CA ALA A 162 2.35 9.70 -4.61
C ALA A 162 1.13 9.99 -3.75
N SER A 163 1.22 9.77 -2.45
CA SER A 163 0.17 10.07 -1.50
C SER A 163 0.71 10.49 -0.15
N ASN A 164 -0.13 11.17 0.61
CA ASN A 164 0.16 11.62 1.96
C ASN A 164 -0.45 10.69 3.02
N ALA A 165 0.15 10.71 4.21
CA ALA A 165 -0.42 10.12 5.40
C ALA A 165 -0.16 11.03 6.62
N PRO A 166 -1.22 11.57 7.29
CA PRO A 166 -2.60 11.55 6.84
C PRO A 166 -2.82 12.40 5.59
N ASN A 167 -3.83 12.11 4.79
CA ASN A 167 -4.26 13.01 3.74
C ASN A 167 -5.32 13.97 4.31
N THR A 168 -5.07 15.26 4.20
CA THR A 168 -5.95 16.34 4.71
C THR A 168 -6.65 17.11 3.59
N ASN A 169 -6.51 16.68 2.34
CA ASN A 169 -7.12 17.31 1.17
C ASN A 169 -8.58 16.86 0.93
N HIS A 170 -9.34 16.64 2.00
CA HIS A 170 -10.74 16.23 1.87
C HIS A 170 -11.69 17.39 2.03
N CYS A 171 -12.77 17.32 1.27
CA CYS A 171 -13.95 18.14 1.46
C CYS A 171 -14.92 17.44 2.41
N ASP A 172 -15.17 18.03 3.60
CA ASP A 172 -16.26 17.58 4.43
C ASP A 172 -17.59 17.83 3.71
N LYS A 173 -18.19 16.75 3.20
CA LYS A 173 -19.43 16.80 2.41
C LYS A 173 -20.64 17.30 3.20
N GLN A 174 -20.60 17.27 4.53
CA GLN A 174 -21.67 17.76 5.41
C GLN A 174 -21.52 19.24 5.70
N LEU A 175 -20.32 19.66 6.06
CA LEU A 175 -20.01 21.06 6.40
C LEU A 175 -19.71 21.90 5.17
N LYS A 176 -19.39 21.28 4.02
CA LYS A 176 -18.98 21.95 2.78
C LYS A 176 -17.75 22.83 2.95
N VAL A 177 -16.82 22.36 3.76
CA VAL A 177 -15.52 23.00 4.01
C VAL A 177 -14.39 21.97 3.95
N CYS A 178 -13.19 22.45 3.61
CA CYS A 178 -12.00 21.59 3.60
C CYS A 178 -11.61 21.16 5.01
N GLU A 179 -11.29 19.90 5.20
CA GLU A 179 -10.95 19.34 6.52
C GLU A 179 -9.70 19.96 7.13
N TRP A 180 -8.75 20.41 6.30
CA TRP A 180 -7.47 20.95 6.77
C TRP A 180 -7.58 22.28 7.54
N ASP A 181 -8.60 23.10 7.29
CA ASP A 181 -8.81 24.38 8.00
C ASP A 181 -10.21 24.50 8.63
N GLY A 182 -11.17 23.68 8.20
CA GLY A 182 -12.56 23.72 8.64
C GLY A 182 -13.33 24.99 8.18
N GLU A 183 -12.78 25.80 7.31
CA GLU A 183 -13.30 27.10 6.89
C GLU A 183 -13.39 27.29 5.38
N THR A 184 -12.43 26.77 4.59
CA THR A 184 -12.40 26.93 3.12
C THR A 184 -13.57 26.19 2.48
N PRO A 185 -14.48 26.90 1.77
CA PRO A 185 -15.63 26.26 1.12
C PRO A 185 -15.19 25.27 0.03
N CYS A 186 -15.87 24.12 -0.05
CA CYS A 186 -15.62 23.10 -1.06
C CYS A 186 -16.90 22.39 -1.51
N GLU A 187 -16.89 21.85 -2.69
CA GLU A 187 -17.89 20.94 -3.25
C GLU A 187 -17.30 19.53 -3.48
N SER A 188 -15.97 19.46 -3.68
CA SER A 188 -15.22 18.24 -3.95
C SER A 188 -13.83 18.29 -3.30
N ASN A 189 -13.14 17.14 -3.24
CA ASN A 189 -11.77 17.09 -2.73
C ASN A 189 -10.79 17.95 -3.54
N SER A 190 -11.03 18.12 -4.85
CA SER A 190 -10.20 18.97 -5.70
C SER A 190 -10.21 20.46 -5.30
N ASP A 191 -11.24 20.91 -4.59
CA ASP A 191 -11.31 22.29 -4.07
C ASP A 191 -10.41 22.47 -2.83
N CYS A 192 -9.98 21.37 -2.21
CA CYS A 192 -9.21 21.33 -0.99
C CYS A 192 -7.71 21.07 -1.19
N THR A 193 -7.25 21.11 -2.43
CA THR A 193 -5.82 21.04 -2.74
C THR A 193 -5.13 22.29 -2.18
N SER A 194 -4.57 22.18 -1.00
CA SER A 194 -4.03 23.31 -0.30
C SER A 194 -2.52 23.28 -0.18
N LYS A 195 -1.97 24.46 0.05
CA LYS A 195 -0.55 24.67 0.38
C LYS A 195 -0.16 24.10 1.76
N PHE A 196 -1.13 23.63 2.53
CA PHE A 196 -0.98 23.16 3.92
C PHE A 196 -1.20 21.67 4.07
N ASN A 197 -1.31 20.92 2.94
CA ASN A 197 -1.28 19.50 3.04
C ASN A 197 0.02 19.05 3.68
N THR A 198 -0.05 18.03 4.51
CA THR A 198 1.10 17.45 5.18
C THR A 198 2.16 17.09 4.14
N CYS A 199 3.19 17.89 3.98
CA CYS A 199 4.30 17.56 3.10
C CYS A 199 5.12 16.40 3.71
N CYS A 200 5.71 15.57 2.97
CA CYS A 200 5.63 15.49 1.54
C CYS A 200 5.00 14.17 1.17
N ALA A 201 4.34 14.12 0.02
CA ALA A 201 3.82 12.88 -0.51
C ALA A 201 4.97 11.96 -0.95
N ASP A 202 4.77 10.65 -0.83
CA ASP A 202 5.73 9.66 -1.30
C ASP A 202 5.02 8.58 -2.14
N HIS A 203 5.81 7.89 -2.96
CA HIS A 203 5.38 6.67 -3.64
C HIS A 203 5.10 5.59 -2.60
N LEU A 204 3.96 4.93 -2.72
CA LEU A 204 3.54 3.87 -1.81
C LEU A 204 3.27 2.61 -2.63
N GLU A 205 3.94 1.51 -2.33
CA GLU A 205 3.73 0.24 -3.03
C GLU A 205 3.99 -0.96 -2.12
N GLN A 206 3.07 -1.92 -2.07
CA GLN A 206 3.31 -3.22 -1.45
C GLN A 206 2.76 -4.38 -2.29
N GLN A 207 3.51 -5.46 -2.36
CA GLN A 207 2.98 -6.74 -2.85
C GLN A 207 1.97 -7.27 -1.84
N LEU A 208 0.71 -7.40 -2.25
CA LEU A 208 -0.40 -7.73 -1.38
C LEU A 208 -0.45 -9.22 -1.04
N PHE A 209 -0.93 -9.53 0.15
CA PHE A 209 -1.16 -10.90 0.59
C PHE A 209 -2.48 -11.44 0.01
N PRO A 210 -2.51 -12.67 -0.56
CA PRO A 210 -3.77 -13.30 -0.96
C PRO A 210 -4.64 -13.59 0.26
N VAL A 211 -5.97 -13.49 0.09
CA VAL A 211 -6.95 -13.67 1.18
C VAL A 211 -6.72 -14.93 2.01
N LYS A 212 -6.27 -16.03 1.38
CA LYS A 212 -5.98 -17.30 2.07
C LYS A 212 -4.89 -17.22 3.15
N THR A 213 -4.10 -16.14 3.17
CA THR A 213 -3.02 -15.92 4.15
C THR A 213 -3.36 -14.87 5.20
N TRP A 214 -4.56 -14.30 5.15
CA TRP A 214 -5.00 -13.32 6.14
C TRP A 214 -5.30 -13.99 7.47
N GLY A 215 -5.13 -13.25 8.56
CA GLY A 215 -5.37 -13.72 9.92
C GLY A 215 -6.46 -12.94 10.64
N GLN A 216 -6.63 -13.24 11.91
CA GLN A 216 -7.62 -12.59 12.79
C GLN A 216 -6.97 -11.80 13.93
N HIS A 217 -5.67 -12.03 14.20
CA HIS A 217 -4.94 -11.37 15.26
C HIS A 217 -3.68 -10.71 14.71
N TYR A 218 -3.51 -9.43 15.07
CA TYR A 218 -2.35 -8.65 14.65
C TYR A 218 -1.79 -7.86 15.82
N LEU A 219 -0.50 -7.59 15.78
CA LEU A 219 0.19 -6.66 16.67
C LEU A 219 0.65 -5.48 15.83
N ALA A 220 0.05 -4.32 16.10
CA ALA A 220 0.43 -3.06 15.48
C ALA A 220 1.47 -2.38 16.36
N SER A 221 2.58 -1.99 15.78
CA SER A 221 3.65 -1.28 16.46
C SER A 221 3.88 0.06 15.81
N LYS A 222 3.82 1.12 16.60
CA LYS A 222 4.21 2.47 16.18
C LYS A 222 5.66 2.44 15.69
N ALA A 223 5.92 3.02 14.53
CA ALA A 223 7.27 3.29 14.08
C ALA A 223 8.03 4.17 15.08
N PHE A 224 9.38 4.24 14.96
CA PHE A 224 10.16 5.11 15.84
C PHE A 224 9.55 6.53 15.86
N PRO A 225 9.15 7.03 17.05
CA PRO A 225 8.44 8.31 17.13
C PRO A 225 9.38 9.47 16.81
N ARG A 226 8.92 10.34 15.93
CA ARG A 226 9.63 11.57 15.58
C ARG A 226 9.14 12.75 16.44
N ASN A 227 7.87 12.70 16.86
CA ASN A 227 7.23 13.57 17.83
C ASN A 227 5.89 12.95 18.26
N LEU A 228 4.76 13.57 17.96
CA LEU A 228 3.40 13.10 18.26
C LEU A 228 2.63 12.68 17.02
N GLU A 229 3.33 12.46 15.92
CA GLU A 229 2.73 12.03 14.68
C GLU A 229 2.03 10.69 14.85
N LYS A 230 0.88 10.55 14.22
CA LYS A 230 0.11 9.33 14.19
C LYS A 230 0.38 8.58 12.90
N ASP A 231 0.56 7.27 12.98
CA ASP A 231 0.47 6.42 11.80
C ASP A 231 -1.00 6.16 11.49
N VAL A 232 -1.32 6.01 10.21
CA VAL A 232 -2.65 5.63 9.74
C VAL A 232 -2.71 4.12 9.59
N TYR A 233 -3.73 3.50 10.15
CA TYR A 233 -4.00 2.07 10.03
C TYR A 233 -5.24 1.85 9.20
N ARG A 234 -5.12 0.97 8.19
CA ARG A 234 -6.25 0.54 7.35
C ARG A 234 -6.54 -0.94 7.57
N ILE A 235 -7.81 -1.26 7.78
CA ILE A 235 -8.27 -2.64 7.94
C ILE A 235 -9.29 -2.95 6.83
N ILE A 236 -9.07 -4.05 6.09
CA ILE A 236 -10.00 -4.58 5.08
C ILE A 236 -10.53 -5.93 5.54
N ALA A 237 -11.84 -6.16 5.45
CA ALA A 237 -12.48 -7.42 5.81
C ALA A 237 -12.52 -8.41 4.64
N ALA A 238 -12.18 -9.68 4.89
CA ALA A 238 -12.32 -10.75 3.90
C ALA A 238 -13.76 -11.25 3.75
N GLU A 239 -14.58 -11.08 4.76
CA GLU A 239 -15.94 -11.67 4.85
C GLU A 239 -16.94 -10.69 5.46
N ASN A 240 -18.22 -10.93 5.16
CA ASN A 240 -19.32 -10.13 5.74
C ASN A 240 -19.42 -10.32 7.26
N ASN A 241 -19.95 -9.30 7.94
CA ASN A 241 -20.14 -9.28 9.38
C ASN A 241 -18.85 -9.49 10.19
N THR A 242 -17.77 -8.91 9.75
CA THR A 242 -16.49 -8.89 10.46
C THR A 242 -16.52 -7.83 11.54
N VAL A 243 -16.39 -8.24 12.80
CA VAL A 243 -16.23 -7.35 13.95
C VAL A 243 -14.75 -7.24 14.27
N VAL A 244 -14.26 -6.02 14.42
CA VAL A 244 -12.85 -5.72 14.75
C VAL A 244 -12.81 -4.92 16.04
N THR A 245 -11.86 -5.28 16.92
CA THR A 245 -11.58 -4.56 18.16
C THR A 245 -10.08 -4.35 18.33
N THR A 246 -9.69 -3.31 19.04
CA THR A 246 -8.28 -3.01 19.38
C THR A 246 -8.09 -3.00 20.90
N LEU A 247 -6.89 -3.38 21.35
CA LEU A 247 -6.52 -3.36 22.76
C LEU A 247 -5.11 -2.74 22.94
N PRO A 248 -4.97 -1.56 23.59
CA PRO A 248 -6.07 -0.71 24.07
C PRO A 248 -6.97 -0.21 22.93
N PRO A 249 -8.20 0.21 23.24
CA PRO A 249 -9.12 0.74 22.23
C PRO A 249 -8.55 1.97 21.53
N GLN A 250 -8.47 1.93 20.18
CA GLN A 250 -7.93 3.01 19.37
C GLN A 250 -9.03 3.83 18.67
N ALA A 251 -10.06 3.14 18.17
CA ALA A 251 -11.15 3.75 17.46
C ALA A 251 -12.45 2.95 17.64
N SER A 252 -13.58 3.58 17.29
CA SER A 252 -14.85 2.86 17.12
C SER A 252 -14.93 2.32 15.70
N ILE A 253 -14.67 1.03 15.53
CA ILE A 253 -14.66 0.38 14.22
C ILE A 253 -16.07 -0.17 13.93
N PRO A 254 -16.70 0.17 12.79
CA PRO A 254 -17.98 -0.40 12.40
C PRO A 254 -17.86 -1.89 12.09
N VAL A 255 -18.99 -2.59 12.02
CA VAL A 255 -19.02 -3.94 11.46
C VAL A 255 -18.75 -3.85 9.96
N LEU A 256 -17.74 -4.56 9.48
CA LEU A 256 -17.31 -4.53 8.08
C LEU A 256 -17.90 -5.71 7.31
N ASN A 257 -18.29 -5.47 6.07
CA ASN A 257 -18.60 -6.50 5.10
C ASN A 257 -17.39 -6.81 4.22
N GLN A 258 -17.50 -7.84 3.41
CA GLN A 258 -16.46 -8.27 2.50
C GLN A 258 -16.01 -7.13 1.58
N GLY A 259 -14.69 -6.85 1.56
CA GLY A 259 -14.08 -5.77 0.79
C GLY A 259 -14.24 -4.38 1.42
N GLU A 260 -15.09 -4.21 2.43
CA GLU A 260 -15.19 -2.93 3.16
C GLU A 260 -13.93 -2.72 4.03
N TRP A 261 -13.58 -1.45 4.19
CA TRP A 261 -12.42 -1.04 4.94
C TRP A 261 -12.69 0.18 5.82
N VAL A 262 -11.80 0.41 6.77
CA VAL A 262 -11.83 1.55 7.68
C VAL A 262 -10.41 2.02 7.96
N ASP A 263 -10.25 3.35 8.05
CA ASP A 263 -9.02 3.98 8.54
C ASP A 263 -9.20 4.49 9.96
N PHE A 264 -8.12 4.44 10.72
CA PHE A 264 -7.98 5.17 11.98
C PHE A 264 -6.51 5.49 12.24
N GLU A 265 -6.26 6.43 13.14
CA GLU A 265 -4.92 6.90 13.46
C GLU A 265 -4.53 6.51 14.88
N SER A 266 -3.25 6.19 15.11
CA SER A 266 -2.71 5.89 16.43
C SER A 266 -1.25 6.29 16.59
N ILE A 267 -0.88 6.65 17.84
CA ILE A 267 0.49 6.85 18.32
C ILE A 267 0.96 5.70 19.22
N GLU A 268 0.11 4.69 19.45
CA GLU A 268 0.35 3.64 20.41
C GLU A 268 0.66 2.30 19.74
N ASN A 269 1.23 1.39 20.51
CA ASN A 269 1.25 -0.03 20.18
C ASN A 269 -0.05 -0.67 20.66
N PHE A 270 -0.67 -1.52 19.86
CA PHE A 270 -1.94 -2.15 20.17
C PHE A 270 -2.11 -3.51 19.50
N GLU A 271 -3.00 -4.31 20.05
CA GLU A 271 -3.46 -5.57 19.44
C GLU A 271 -4.71 -5.30 18.61
N ILE A 272 -4.88 -6.04 17.52
CA ILE A 272 -6.09 -6.06 16.69
C ILE A 272 -6.67 -7.48 16.72
N HIS A 273 -7.94 -7.59 17.08
CA HIS A 273 -8.69 -8.83 17.09
C HIS A 273 -9.89 -8.73 16.17
N ALA A 274 -10.03 -9.68 15.26
CA ALA A 274 -11.16 -9.76 14.34
C ALA A 274 -11.89 -11.10 14.48
N THR A 275 -13.19 -11.10 14.23
CA THR A 275 -14.00 -12.33 14.21
C THR A 275 -13.84 -13.16 12.95
N ARG A 276 -13.27 -12.58 11.89
CA ARG A 276 -13.01 -13.17 10.58
C ARG A 276 -11.69 -12.63 10.02
N PRO A 277 -11.10 -13.28 8.99
CA PRO A 277 -9.84 -12.82 8.42
C PRO A 277 -9.90 -11.38 7.93
N ILE A 278 -8.86 -10.62 8.23
CA ILE A 278 -8.66 -9.23 7.80
C ILE A 278 -7.26 -9.05 7.22
N MET A 279 -7.06 -8.01 6.43
CA MET A 279 -5.74 -7.48 6.10
C MET A 279 -5.57 -6.14 6.81
N VAL A 280 -4.37 -5.91 7.33
CA VAL A 280 -4.03 -4.67 8.03
C VAL A 280 -2.85 -4.02 7.34
N GLY A 281 -3.03 -2.76 6.95
CA GLY A 281 -1.96 -1.88 6.46
C GLY A 281 -1.66 -0.79 7.47
N GLN A 282 -0.42 -0.35 7.49
CA GLN A 282 0.07 0.80 8.25
C GLN A 282 0.73 1.76 7.27
N PHE A 283 0.31 3.01 7.28
CA PHE A 283 0.94 4.09 6.53
C PHE A 283 1.66 4.99 7.52
N LEU A 284 2.97 5.08 7.35
CA LEU A 284 3.79 5.97 8.17
C LEU A 284 3.47 7.41 7.82
N ALA A 285 3.56 8.27 8.82
CA ALA A 285 3.20 9.68 8.67
C ALA A 285 4.21 10.43 7.80
N ALA A 286 3.70 11.34 6.98
CA ALA A 286 4.47 12.23 6.14
C ALA A 286 5.46 13.09 6.95
N GLN A 287 6.43 13.67 6.26
CA GLN A 287 7.52 14.48 6.82
C GLN A 287 7.04 15.58 7.77
N ASP A 288 5.99 16.31 7.40
CA ASP A 288 5.47 17.45 8.18
C ASP A 288 4.36 17.07 9.19
N ALA A 289 3.92 15.82 9.21
CA ALA A 289 2.89 15.35 10.14
C ALA A 289 3.24 15.55 11.63
N PRO A 290 4.53 15.46 12.05
CA PRO A 290 4.92 15.77 13.43
C PRO A 290 4.64 17.22 13.87
N GLY A 291 4.38 18.12 12.93
CA GLY A 291 4.06 19.54 13.20
C GLY A 291 5.27 20.49 13.11
N PRO A 292 5.01 21.80 13.02
CA PRO A 292 6.02 22.79 12.63
C PRO A 292 7.09 23.10 13.68
N ASN A 293 7.10 22.45 14.83
CA ASN A 293 7.96 22.81 15.97
C ASN A 293 8.88 21.68 16.43
N ILE A 294 9.29 20.79 15.55
CA ILE A 294 10.36 19.87 15.90
C ILE A 294 11.67 20.61 15.79
N ASP A 295 12.33 20.83 16.93
CA ASP A 295 13.66 21.43 17.07
C ASP A 295 13.87 22.75 16.31
N GLY A 296 12.81 23.58 16.16
CA GLY A 296 12.89 24.87 15.49
C GLY A 296 12.77 24.81 13.98
N ALA A 297 12.34 23.68 13.40
CA ALA A 297 12.01 23.61 11.99
C ALA A 297 10.98 24.67 11.62
N GLN A 298 11.27 25.44 10.56
CA GLN A 298 10.38 26.44 10.02
C GLN A 298 9.62 25.85 8.83
N GLU A 299 8.54 26.50 8.43
CA GLU A 299 7.83 26.15 7.20
C GLU A 299 8.83 26.08 6.03
N GLY A 300 8.98 24.90 5.42
CA GLY A 300 9.93 24.63 4.35
C GLY A 300 11.29 24.05 4.78
N ASP A 301 11.54 23.88 6.09
CA ASP A 301 12.67 23.09 6.56
C ASP A 301 12.39 21.60 6.31
N ALA A 302 13.43 20.85 5.90
CA ALA A 302 13.33 19.41 5.73
C ALA A 302 12.98 18.74 7.07
N GLY A 303 11.77 18.23 7.21
CA GLY A 303 11.36 17.40 8.34
C GLY A 303 12.08 16.05 8.34
N ILE A 304 11.68 15.15 9.22
CA ILE A 304 12.27 13.82 9.36
C ILE A 304 11.25 12.77 8.91
N GLY A 305 11.63 11.92 7.96
CA GLY A 305 10.88 10.76 7.47
C GLY A 305 9.90 11.09 6.35
N ASP A 306 9.42 10.05 5.71
CA ASP A 306 8.49 10.08 4.58
C ASP A 306 7.34 9.10 4.83
N PRO A 307 6.20 9.22 4.14
CA PRO A 307 5.21 8.18 4.12
C PRO A 307 5.80 6.86 3.62
N ALA A 308 5.35 5.78 4.17
CA ALA A 308 5.67 4.44 3.67
C ALA A 308 4.48 3.52 3.92
N PHE A 309 4.28 2.54 3.05
CA PHE A 309 3.22 1.56 3.18
C PHE A 309 3.76 0.24 3.71
N ILE A 310 3.20 -0.27 4.79
CA ILE A 310 3.60 -1.53 5.42
C ILE A 310 2.37 -2.43 5.54
N LEU A 311 2.48 -3.68 5.10
CA LEU A 311 1.48 -4.71 5.40
C LEU A 311 1.87 -5.46 6.67
N LEU A 312 0.98 -5.49 7.65
CA LEU A 312 1.19 -6.24 8.87
C LEU A 312 0.98 -7.74 8.62
N VAL A 313 1.82 -8.54 9.23
CA VAL A 313 1.73 -10.01 9.20
C VAL A 313 0.89 -10.47 10.40
N PRO A 314 -0.10 -11.34 10.21
CA PRO A 314 -0.89 -11.85 11.33
C PRO A 314 -0.04 -12.70 12.29
N ASN A 315 -0.40 -12.69 13.57
CA ASN A 315 0.34 -13.41 14.62
C ASN A 315 0.51 -14.90 14.33
N GLU A 316 -0.47 -15.49 13.64
CA GLU A 316 -0.49 -16.90 13.23
C GLU A 316 0.65 -17.25 12.24
N GLN A 317 1.29 -16.25 11.65
CA GLN A 317 2.39 -16.42 10.70
C GLN A 317 3.75 -16.01 11.28
N PHE A 318 3.81 -15.63 12.54
CA PHE A 318 5.09 -15.25 13.18
C PHE A 318 6.09 -16.41 13.21
N ARG A 319 7.36 -16.07 13.05
CA ARG A 319 8.48 -16.99 13.00
C ARG A 319 9.49 -16.69 14.10
N SER A 320 10.36 -17.64 14.36
CA SER A 320 11.48 -17.48 15.29
C SER A 320 12.76 -16.95 14.66
N ASP A 321 12.80 -16.91 13.32
CA ASP A 321 13.97 -16.51 12.54
C ASP A 321 13.55 -15.65 11.34
N TYR A 322 14.22 -14.54 11.18
CA TYR A 322 13.98 -13.59 10.10
C TYR A 322 15.29 -13.17 9.46
N VAL A 323 15.24 -12.99 8.13
CA VAL A 323 16.27 -12.32 7.36
C VAL A 323 15.61 -11.13 6.66
N PHE A 324 16.11 -9.95 6.92
CA PHE A 324 15.60 -8.71 6.33
C PHE A 324 16.74 -7.83 5.84
N LEU A 325 16.40 -6.88 4.99
CA LEU A 325 17.31 -5.88 4.46
C LEU A 325 17.24 -4.62 5.35
N ALA A 326 18.41 -4.12 5.77
CA ALA A 326 18.57 -2.76 6.25
C ALA A 326 19.43 -2.01 5.24
N PRO A 327 18.87 -1.04 4.49
CA PRO A 327 19.64 -0.23 3.55
C PRO A 327 20.70 0.59 4.30
N ASN A 328 21.89 0.72 3.74
CA ASN A 328 23.00 1.45 4.37
C ASN A 328 23.13 2.91 3.86
N ARG A 329 22.02 3.50 3.45
CA ARG A 329 21.98 4.83 2.86
C ARG A 329 21.48 5.93 3.79
N TYR A 330 20.91 5.54 4.91
CA TYR A 330 20.42 6.43 5.95
C TYR A 330 21.47 6.62 7.04
N GLU A 331 21.43 7.75 7.72
CA GLU A 331 22.31 8.02 8.86
C GLU A 331 21.93 7.16 10.07
N LEU A 332 20.64 6.90 10.26
CA LEU A 332 20.07 6.08 11.33
C LEU A 332 19.03 5.11 10.77
N ASP A 333 19.20 3.84 11.06
CA ASP A 333 18.26 2.78 10.75
C ASP A 333 17.61 2.26 12.04
N TYR A 334 16.30 1.96 11.97
CA TYR A 334 15.55 1.42 13.10
C TYR A 334 14.93 0.08 12.73
N VAL A 335 14.96 -0.84 13.69
CA VAL A 335 14.29 -2.15 13.57
C VAL A 335 13.33 -2.29 14.74
N THR A 336 12.06 -2.47 14.43
CA THR A 336 11.03 -2.80 15.42
C THR A 336 10.82 -4.29 15.45
N VAL A 337 10.98 -4.88 16.63
CA VAL A 337 10.80 -6.32 16.86
C VAL A 337 9.69 -6.54 17.86
N VAL A 338 8.64 -7.25 17.45
CA VAL A 338 7.50 -7.59 18.30
C VAL A 338 7.63 -9.06 18.70
N VAL A 339 7.70 -9.32 20.00
CA VAL A 339 7.93 -10.66 20.55
C VAL A 339 7.07 -10.90 21.79
N PRO A 340 6.73 -12.16 22.13
CA PRO A 340 6.14 -12.49 23.41
C PRO A 340 7.00 -12.05 24.58
N ASP A 341 6.37 -11.69 25.71
CA ASP A 341 7.09 -11.30 26.92
C ASP A 341 8.09 -12.37 27.37
N GLY A 342 9.27 -11.92 27.79
CA GLY A 342 10.37 -12.80 28.20
C GLY A 342 11.16 -13.44 27.06
N THR A 343 10.85 -13.16 25.80
CA THR A 343 11.62 -13.64 24.64
C THR A 343 12.99 -12.97 24.59
N LYS A 344 14.01 -13.77 24.26
CA LYS A 344 15.36 -13.25 23.99
C LYS A 344 15.54 -13.11 22.47
N VAL A 345 15.98 -11.95 22.04
CA VAL A 345 16.35 -11.65 20.65
C VAL A 345 17.88 -11.66 20.55
N TRP A 346 18.41 -12.31 19.52
CA TRP A 346 19.85 -12.50 19.32
C TRP A 346 20.31 -11.88 18.01
#